data_b928153447a6e93f3588299d4a29c533
#
_entry.id   b928153447a6e93f3588299d4a29c533
#
_cell.length_a   1.000
_cell.length_b   1.000
_cell.length_c   1.000
_cell.angle_alpha   90.00
_cell.angle_beta   90.00
_cell.angle_gamma   90.00
#
_symmetry.space_group_name_H-M   'P 1'
#
loop_
_entity.id
_entity.type
_entity.pdbx_description
1 polymer ?
#
loop_
_entity_poly.entity_id
_entity_poly.type
_entity_poly.pdbx_seq_one_letter_code
_entity_poly.pdbx_strand_id
1 'polypeptide(L)'
;MHDLPTYDDVIAAAARIAGHANRTPVMSSRTLDEELGAEVFFKCENLQRMGAFKFRGAFNALSRFSAEQRAAGVVAFSSGNHAQAIALSARLLGIPATIVMPADAPAVKIEAIRGYGGQVVLYDRYTEDREQIGRDLAQRHGLTLIPPYDHPDVLAGQGTAAKELFEEVGPLDAFFAPLGGGGLLSGCALAIRALAPACRIYGVEPEAGNDGQRSLRSGAIVHIDTPQTLADGAQTQHLGNLTFPLIQRNVDDILTASDAELVDGMRFLAARMKLLVEPTGCLGLAAARQRKDELRGKRVGILLSGGNVDLARFCALLGG
;
A
#
# COMPACT_ATOMS: atom_id res chain seq x y z
N MET A 1 6.49 -7.25 23.88
CA MET A 1 6.45 -7.66 22.45
C MET A 1 4.98 -7.56 22.05
N HIS A 2 4.62 -6.74 21.07
CA HIS A 2 3.28 -6.81 20.52
C HIS A 2 3.17 -8.13 19.74
N ASP A 3 2.09 -8.88 19.97
CA ASP A 3 1.83 -10.08 19.18
C ASP A 3 1.63 -9.69 17.71
N LEU A 4 2.24 -10.44 16.81
CA LEU A 4 2.09 -10.21 15.38
C LEU A 4 0.63 -10.48 14.98
N PRO A 5 0.03 -9.65 14.11
CA PRO A 5 -1.32 -9.89 13.63
C PRO A 5 -1.42 -11.23 12.88
N THR A 6 -2.62 -11.80 12.93
CA THR A 6 -2.98 -13.08 12.33
C THR A 6 -4.05 -12.91 11.25
N TYR A 7 -4.47 -13.99 10.62
CA TYR A 7 -5.59 -13.95 9.68
C TYR A 7 -6.93 -13.61 10.36
N ASP A 8 -7.11 -14.00 11.63
CA ASP A 8 -8.30 -13.64 12.40
C ASP A 8 -8.42 -12.12 12.59
N ASP A 9 -7.29 -11.41 12.71
CA ASP A 9 -7.28 -9.95 12.72
C ASP A 9 -7.71 -9.35 11.37
N VAL A 10 -7.34 -10.00 10.26
CA VAL A 10 -7.81 -9.60 8.92
C VAL A 10 -9.32 -9.82 8.77
N ILE A 11 -9.86 -10.93 9.27
CA ILE A 11 -11.31 -11.20 9.29
C ILE A 11 -12.04 -10.14 10.12
N ALA A 12 -11.52 -9.85 11.31
CA ALA A 12 -12.09 -8.81 12.17
C ALA A 12 -12.01 -7.41 11.55
N ALA A 13 -10.89 -7.11 10.84
CA ALA A 13 -10.75 -5.86 10.08
C ALA A 13 -11.76 -5.78 8.93
N ALA A 14 -11.97 -6.86 8.18
CA ALA A 14 -12.96 -6.91 7.11
C ALA A 14 -14.38 -6.59 7.61
N ALA A 15 -14.76 -7.12 8.77
CA ALA A 15 -16.05 -6.81 9.40
C ALA A 15 -16.16 -5.32 9.79
N ARG A 16 -15.07 -4.72 10.34
CA ARG A 16 -15.07 -3.30 10.76
C ARG A 16 -15.14 -2.32 9.59
N ILE A 17 -14.47 -2.63 8.47
CA ILE A 17 -14.47 -1.74 7.30
C ILE A 17 -15.65 -1.96 6.36
N ALA A 18 -16.49 -2.98 6.60
CA ALA A 18 -17.68 -3.26 5.80
C ALA A 18 -18.63 -2.04 5.75
N GLY A 19 -19.10 -1.70 4.55
CA GLY A 19 -19.93 -0.51 4.32
C GLY A 19 -19.15 0.82 4.30
N HIS A 20 -17.88 0.82 4.67
CA HIS A 20 -17.01 2.01 4.67
C HIS A 20 -15.95 1.94 3.57
N ALA A 21 -15.23 0.85 3.45
CA ALA A 21 -14.34 0.62 2.32
C ALA A 21 -15.11 0.10 1.11
N ASN A 22 -14.67 0.45 -0.10
CA ASN A 22 -15.22 -0.14 -1.31
C ASN A 22 -14.74 -1.59 -1.41
N ARG A 23 -15.65 -2.54 -1.73
CA ARG A 23 -15.24 -3.81 -2.28
C ARG A 23 -14.80 -3.54 -3.71
N THR A 24 -13.49 -3.36 -3.90
CA THR A 24 -12.94 -2.97 -5.21
C THR A 24 -13.09 -4.12 -6.21
N PRO A 25 -13.33 -3.82 -7.50
CA PRO A 25 -13.51 -4.86 -8.50
C PRO A 25 -12.25 -5.68 -8.72
N VAL A 26 -12.44 -6.93 -9.13
CA VAL A 26 -11.43 -7.75 -9.75
C VAL A 26 -11.64 -7.68 -11.27
N MET A 27 -10.58 -7.33 -12.00
CA MET A 27 -10.61 -7.19 -13.45
C MET A 27 -9.59 -8.12 -14.12
N SER A 28 -9.86 -8.53 -15.33
CA SER A 28 -8.96 -9.35 -16.17
C SER A 28 -8.74 -8.70 -17.54
N SER A 29 -7.72 -9.15 -18.27
CA SER A 29 -7.42 -8.69 -19.62
C SER A 29 -6.98 -9.86 -20.51
N ARG A 30 -7.81 -10.23 -21.47
CA ARG A 30 -7.45 -11.28 -22.45
C ARG A 30 -6.11 -11.02 -23.13
N THR A 31 -5.81 -9.76 -23.46
CA THR A 31 -4.52 -9.38 -24.04
C THR A 31 -3.34 -9.74 -23.13
N LEU A 32 -3.49 -9.52 -21.81
CA LEU A 32 -2.43 -9.88 -20.86
C LEU A 32 -2.39 -11.39 -20.61
N ASP A 33 -3.55 -12.04 -20.57
CA ASP A 33 -3.63 -13.50 -20.43
C ASP A 33 -2.90 -14.19 -21.59
N GLU A 34 -3.11 -13.72 -22.84
CA GLU A 34 -2.38 -14.20 -24.03
C GLU A 34 -0.89 -13.86 -23.95
N GLU A 35 -0.53 -12.63 -23.52
CA GLU A 35 0.85 -12.20 -23.38
C GLU A 35 1.63 -13.08 -22.38
N LEU A 36 1.05 -13.39 -21.22
CA LEU A 36 1.69 -14.17 -20.17
C LEU A 36 1.47 -15.69 -20.30
N GLY A 37 0.48 -16.10 -21.11
CA GLY A 37 0.02 -17.48 -21.16
C GLY A 37 -0.59 -17.94 -19.83
N ALA A 38 -1.21 -17.05 -19.07
CA ALA A 38 -1.73 -17.22 -17.72
C ALA A 38 -3.13 -16.61 -17.60
N GLU A 39 -3.88 -16.96 -16.56
CA GLU A 39 -5.13 -16.29 -16.22
C GLU A 39 -4.86 -15.22 -15.14
N VAL A 40 -4.99 -13.93 -15.48
CA VAL A 40 -4.58 -12.82 -14.63
C VAL A 40 -5.77 -12.07 -14.04
N PHE A 41 -5.74 -11.87 -12.73
CA PHE A 41 -6.74 -11.17 -11.95
C PHE A 41 -6.14 -9.94 -11.26
N PHE A 42 -6.63 -8.76 -11.63
CA PHE A 42 -6.23 -7.50 -11.02
C PHE A 42 -7.16 -7.11 -9.87
N LYS A 43 -6.65 -7.03 -8.64
CA LYS A 43 -7.37 -6.38 -7.53
C LYS A 43 -7.17 -4.87 -7.63
N CYS A 44 -8.22 -4.13 -7.98
CA CYS A 44 -8.15 -2.73 -8.38
C CYS A 44 -8.27 -1.77 -7.19
N GLU A 45 -7.27 -1.69 -6.32
CA GLU A 45 -7.26 -0.75 -5.18
C GLU A 45 -7.07 0.72 -5.61
N ASN A 46 -6.73 0.99 -6.87
CA ASN A 46 -6.84 2.32 -7.47
C ASN A 46 -8.28 2.86 -7.51
N LEU A 47 -9.28 2.00 -7.37
CA LEU A 47 -10.71 2.34 -7.28
C LEU A 47 -11.23 2.34 -5.83
N GLN A 48 -10.35 2.19 -4.85
CA GLN A 48 -10.70 2.33 -3.43
C GLN A 48 -11.00 3.80 -3.11
N ARG A 49 -11.69 4.06 -1.97
CA ARG A 49 -11.85 5.43 -1.45
C ARG A 49 -10.52 6.15 -1.40
N MET A 50 -10.50 7.42 -1.71
CA MET A 50 -9.32 8.27 -1.89
C MET A 50 -8.30 7.73 -2.92
N GLY A 51 -8.65 6.75 -3.72
CA GLY A 51 -7.83 6.25 -4.83
C GLY A 51 -6.71 5.29 -4.47
N ALA A 52 -6.68 4.69 -3.27
CA ALA A 52 -5.63 3.74 -2.88
C ALA A 52 -6.02 2.83 -1.71
N PHE A 53 -5.39 1.65 -1.63
CA PHE A 53 -5.59 0.64 -0.60
C PHE A 53 -5.46 1.14 0.84
N LYS A 54 -4.70 2.23 1.05
CA LYS A 54 -4.39 2.80 2.37
C LYS A 54 -5.62 3.10 3.21
N PHE A 55 -6.76 3.37 2.59
CA PHE A 55 -8.02 3.58 3.30
C PHE A 55 -8.40 2.40 4.20
N ARG A 56 -8.18 1.17 3.75
CA ARG A 56 -8.55 -0.04 4.50
C ARG A 56 -7.88 -0.09 5.87
N GLY A 57 -6.55 0.04 5.91
CA GLY A 57 -5.77 0.01 7.15
C GLY A 57 -5.98 1.24 8.01
N ALA A 58 -6.07 2.42 7.42
CA ALA A 58 -6.33 3.66 8.15
C ALA A 58 -7.69 3.61 8.84
N PHE A 59 -8.76 3.26 8.12
CA PHE A 59 -10.09 3.17 8.70
C PHE A 59 -10.16 2.07 9.78
N ASN A 60 -9.58 0.90 9.53
CA ASN A 60 -9.55 -0.17 10.53
C ASN A 60 -8.85 0.28 11.83
N ALA A 61 -7.68 0.91 11.73
CA ALA A 61 -6.94 1.37 12.91
C ALA A 61 -7.73 2.44 13.69
N LEU A 62 -8.25 3.47 13.02
CA LEU A 62 -8.97 4.54 13.68
C LEU A 62 -10.32 4.06 14.26
N SER A 63 -10.97 3.07 13.65
CA SER A 63 -12.24 2.52 14.16
C SER A 63 -12.10 1.85 15.53
N ARG A 64 -10.87 1.45 15.90
CA ARG A 64 -10.55 0.82 17.18
C ARG A 64 -10.19 1.81 18.31
N PHE A 65 -10.14 3.10 18.03
CA PHE A 65 -9.83 4.11 19.04
C PHE A 65 -10.83 4.08 20.19
N SER A 66 -10.31 4.19 21.41
CA SER A 66 -11.12 4.43 22.60
C SER A 66 -11.81 5.81 22.54
N ALA A 67 -12.74 6.07 23.44
CA ALA A 67 -13.41 7.37 23.52
C ALA A 67 -12.39 8.51 23.76
N GLU A 68 -11.37 8.27 24.59
CA GLU A 68 -10.30 9.21 24.91
C GLU A 68 -9.43 9.47 23.67
N GLN A 69 -9.03 8.43 22.96
CA GLN A 69 -8.26 8.55 21.72
C GLN A 69 -9.04 9.29 20.62
N ARG A 70 -10.35 9.03 20.49
CA ARG A 70 -11.21 9.75 19.55
C ARG A 70 -11.32 11.23 19.87
N ALA A 71 -11.44 11.58 21.15
CA ALA A 71 -11.53 12.95 21.59
C ALA A 71 -10.20 13.70 21.40
N ALA A 72 -9.08 13.05 21.70
CA ALA A 72 -7.75 13.63 21.54
C ALA A 72 -7.37 13.81 20.07
N GLY A 73 -7.60 12.79 19.23
CA GLY A 73 -7.32 12.85 17.80
C GLY A 73 -6.16 11.95 17.35
N VAL A 74 -5.91 11.97 16.03
CA VAL A 74 -4.85 11.21 15.39
C VAL A 74 -3.79 12.12 14.80
N VAL A 75 -2.52 11.69 14.84
CA VAL A 75 -1.43 12.29 14.07
C VAL A 75 -0.83 11.26 13.12
N ALA A 76 -0.47 11.70 11.90
CA ALA A 76 0.27 10.90 10.93
C ALA A 76 1.26 11.78 10.18
N PHE A 77 2.34 11.16 9.70
CA PHE A 77 3.34 11.81 8.85
C PHE A 77 3.34 11.16 7.47
N SER A 78 2.94 11.90 6.45
CA SER A 78 2.97 11.46 5.04
C SER A 78 2.54 12.61 4.14
N SER A 79 3.03 12.64 2.91
CA SER A 79 2.54 13.54 1.85
C SER A 79 1.72 12.84 0.78
N GLY A 80 1.49 11.52 0.91
CA GLY A 80 0.86 10.69 -0.11
C GLY A 80 -0.43 10.00 0.36
N ASN A 81 -0.61 8.76 -0.10
CA ASN A 81 -1.82 7.97 0.12
C ASN A 81 -2.18 7.75 1.59
N HIS A 82 -1.17 7.60 2.48
CA HIS A 82 -1.45 7.40 3.91
C HIS A 82 -2.05 8.64 4.56
N ALA A 83 -1.53 9.84 4.26
CA ALA A 83 -2.06 11.10 4.75
C ALA A 83 -3.54 11.28 4.42
N GLN A 84 -3.90 11.07 3.14
CA GLN A 84 -5.28 11.16 2.67
C GLN A 84 -6.18 10.10 3.32
N ALA A 85 -5.68 8.88 3.48
CA ALA A 85 -6.42 7.80 4.11
C ALA A 85 -6.73 8.10 5.58
N ILE A 86 -5.76 8.61 6.35
CA ILE A 86 -5.97 9.03 7.75
C ILE A 86 -6.97 10.18 7.82
N ALA A 87 -6.78 11.24 7.01
CA ALA A 87 -7.66 12.40 7.03
C ALA A 87 -9.12 12.04 6.68
N LEU A 88 -9.34 11.25 5.63
CA LEU A 88 -10.67 10.79 5.25
C LEU A 88 -11.29 9.87 6.31
N SER A 89 -10.53 8.91 6.83
CA SER A 89 -11.01 7.98 7.86
C SER A 89 -11.39 8.72 9.15
N ALA A 90 -10.55 9.66 9.57
CA ALA A 90 -10.79 10.50 10.74
C ALA A 90 -12.06 11.35 10.56
N ARG A 91 -12.25 11.99 9.39
CA ARG A 91 -13.50 12.71 9.05
C ARG A 91 -14.74 11.84 9.18
N LEU A 92 -14.69 10.61 8.63
CA LEU A 92 -15.84 9.68 8.66
C LEU A 92 -16.16 9.19 10.07
N LEU A 93 -15.17 9.15 10.95
CA LEU A 93 -15.31 8.70 12.34
C LEU A 93 -15.47 9.85 13.35
N GLY A 94 -15.46 11.12 12.88
CA GLY A 94 -15.54 12.28 13.75
C GLY A 94 -14.31 12.48 14.66
N ILE A 95 -13.12 12.10 14.19
CA ILE A 95 -11.85 12.18 14.92
C ILE A 95 -11.05 13.37 14.40
N PRO A 96 -10.51 14.27 15.25
CA PRO A 96 -9.58 15.30 14.81
C PRO A 96 -8.32 14.67 14.20
N ALA A 97 -7.84 15.19 13.06
CA ALA A 97 -6.65 14.66 12.40
C ALA A 97 -5.60 15.76 12.17
N THR A 98 -4.36 15.46 12.54
CA THR A 98 -3.18 16.28 12.28
C THR A 98 -2.23 15.53 11.37
N ILE A 99 -1.85 16.14 10.24
CA ILE A 99 -0.99 15.51 9.23
C ILE A 99 0.30 16.32 9.09
N VAL A 100 1.44 15.68 9.36
CA VAL A 100 2.77 16.25 9.16
C VAL A 100 3.17 16.04 7.70
N MET A 101 3.37 17.14 6.95
CA MET A 101 3.67 17.14 5.52
C MET A 101 4.89 18.01 5.23
N PRO A 102 5.72 17.67 4.23
CA PRO A 102 6.82 18.55 3.83
C PRO A 102 6.28 19.85 3.21
N ALA A 103 6.96 20.97 3.51
CA ALA A 103 6.57 22.30 3.06
C ALA A 103 6.58 22.47 1.53
N ASP A 104 7.41 21.67 0.85
CA ASP A 104 7.51 21.60 -0.62
C ASP A 104 6.56 20.58 -1.26
N ALA A 105 5.61 20.02 -0.49
CA ALA A 105 4.59 19.15 -1.05
C ALA A 105 3.71 19.91 -2.05
N PRO A 106 3.29 19.28 -3.17
CA PRO A 106 2.39 19.90 -4.12
C PRO A 106 1.13 20.45 -3.43
N ALA A 107 0.74 21.69 -3.76
CA ALA A 107 -0.41 22.38 -3.13
C ALA A 107 -1.69 21.53 -3.19
N VAL A 108 -1.92 20.84 -4.29
CA VAL A 108 -3.09 19.95 -4.47
C VAL A 108 -3.14 18.84 -3.42
N LYS A 109 -2.00 18.32 -2.97
CA LYS A 109 -1.95 17.29 -1.91
C LYS A 109 -2.29 17.89 -0.53
N ILE A 110 -1.81 19.10 -0.25
CA ILE A 110 -2.12 19.85 0.98
C ILE A 110 -3.61 20.21 1.03
N GLU A 111 -4.14 20.70 -0.08
CA GLU A 111 -5.56 21.06 -0.20
C GLU A 111 -6.48 19.83 -0.07
N ALA A 112 -6.08 18.68 -0.59
CA ALA A 112 -6.84 17.44 -0.40
C ALA A 112 -6.96 17.06 1.08
N ILE A 113 -5.89 17.17 1.88
CA ILE A 113 -5.92 16.91 3.32
C ILE A 113 -6.85 17.92 4.03
N ARG A 114 -6.72 19.20 3.72
CA ARG A 114 -7.60 20.26 4.27
C ARG A 114 -9.07 20.02 3.87
N GLY A 115 -9.31 19.60 2.63
CA GLY A 115 -10.64 19.25 2.12
C GLY A 115 -11.29 18.08 2.88
N TYR A 116 -10.48 17.17 3.44
CA TYR A 116 -10.96 16.14 4.36
C TYR A 116 -11.09 16.63 5.82
N GLY A 117 -10.78 17.90 6.12
CA GLY A 117 -10.86 18.46 7.46
C GLY A 117 -9.62 18.23 8.33
N GLY A 118 -8.53 17.74 7.75
CA GLY A 118 -7.25 17.53 8.44
C GLY A 118 -6.51 18.84 8.66
N GLN A 119 -5.90 19.00 9.84
CA GLN A 119 -4.92 20.05 10.13
C GLN A 119 -3.57 19.65 9.52
N VAL A 120 -2.88 20.58 8.88
CA VAL A 120 -1.58 20.34 8.25
C VAL A 120 -0.49 21.05 9.04
N VAL A 121 0.51 20.30 9.49
CA VAL A 121 1.77 20.79 10.05
C VAL A 121 2.85 20.61 9.01
N LEU A 122 3.43 21.72 8.56
CA LEU A 122 4.49 21.70 7.53
C LEU A 122 5.86 21.58 8.18
N TYR A 123 6.76 20.81 7.55
CA TYR A 123 8.14 20.64 7.98
C TYR A 123 9.12 20.77 6.79
N ASP A 124 10.36 21.12 7.06
CA ASP A 124 11.43 21.11 6.07
C ASP A 124 12.08 19.72 5.99
N ARG A 125 11.85 19.01 4.87
CA ARG A 125 12.33 17.62 4.68
C ARG A 125 13.86 17.48 4.66
N TYR A 126 14.59 18.57 4.50
CA TYR A 126 16.06 18.57 4.41
C TYR A 126 16.73 18.78 5.77
N THR A 127 16.02 19.36 6.74
CA THR A 127 16.57 19.75 8.03
C THR A 127 15.81 19.19 9.23
N GLU A 128 14.59 18.64 9.03
CA GLU A 128 13.72 18.18 10.11
C GLU A 128 13.30 16.71 9.92
N ASP A 129 13.13 15.99 11.04
CA ASP A 129 12.64 14.61 11.05
C ASP A 129 11.12 14.56 11.25
N ARG A 130 10.40 14.18 10.20
CA ARG A 130 8.93 14.05 10.21
C ARG A 130 8.41 13.07 11.27
N GLU A 131 9.17 12.02 11.57
CA GLU A 131 8.75 11.00 12.54
C GLU A 131 8.90 11.55 13.95
N GLN A 132 9.99 12.29 14.21
CA GLN A 132 10.18 12.95 15.48
C GLN A 132 9.11 14.02 15.72
N ILE A 133 8.79 14.84 14.72
CA ILE A 133 7.70 15.84 14.80
C ILE A 133 6.38 15.14 15.12
N GLY A 134 6.07 14.03 14.46
CA GLY A 134 4.85 13.24 14.71
C GLY A 134 4.80 12.71 16.16
N ARG A 135 5.92 12.18 16.67
CA ARG A 135 6.04 11.72 18.08
C ARG A 135 5.87 12.86 19.07
N ASP A 136 6.49 14.01 18.81
CA ASP A 136 6.41 15.19 19.70
C ASP A 136 4.99 15.75 19.76
N LEU A 137 4.28 15.81 18.62
CA LEU A 137 2.88 16.22 18.57
C LEU A 137 1.99 15.23 19.32
N ALA A 138 2.21 13.93 19.13
CA ALA A 138 1.50 12.88 19.86
C ALA A 138 1.67 13.06 21.38
N GLN A 139 2.88 13.24 21.84
CA GLN A 139 3.18 13.40 23.27
C GLN A 139 2.61 14.70 23.86
N ARG A 140 2.78 15.84 23.17
CA ARG A 140 2.35 17.16 23.67
C ARG A 140 0.83 17.31 23.72
N HIS A 141 0.12 16.71 22.77
CA HIS A 141 -1.33 16.91 22.61
C HIS A 141 -2.15 15.65 22.91
N GLY A 142 -1.50 14.55 23.36
CA GLY A 142 -2.18 13.29 23.63
C GLY A 142 -2.72 12.60 22.39
N LEU A 143 -2.23 12.95 21.17
CA LEU A 143 -2.69 12.36 19.92
C LEU A 143 -2.21 10.92 19.77
N THR A 144 -2.97 10.09 19.06
CA THR A 144 -2.53 8.75 18.72
C THR A 144 -1.79 8.80 17.38
N LEU A 145 -0.51 8.39 17.36
CA LEU A 145 0.29 8.30 16.14
C LEU A 145 -0.04 7.01 15.40
N ILE A 146 -0.43 7.13 14.13
CA ILE A 146 -0.67 5.99 13.22
C ILE A 146 0.37 6.04 12.09
N PRO A 147 1.36 5.13 12.10
CA PRO A 147 2.38 5.05 11.07
C PRO A 147 1.82 4.46 9.76
N PRO A 148 2.52 4.68 8.61
CA PRO A 148 2.01 4.30 7.29
C PRO A 148 1.98 2.79 7.00
N TYR A 149 2.66 1.98 7.80
CA TYR A 149 2.74 0.53 7.60
C TYR A 149 2.99 -0.29 8.88
N ASP A 150 3.84 0.13 9.80
CA ASP A 150 4.29 -0.69 10.93
C ASP A 150 3.33 -0.61 12.15
N HIS A 151 2.09 -1.04 11.95
CA HIS A 151 1.03 -1.04 12.96
C HIS A 151 0.09 -2.24 12.75
N PRO A 152 -0.23 -3.03 13.80
CA PRO A 152 -0.99 -4.27 13.65
C PRO A 152 -2.34 -4.08 12.99
N ASP A 153 -3.09 -3.05 13.38
CA ASP A 153 -4.41 -2.78 12.80
C ASP A 153 -4.34 -2.24 11.36
N VAL A 154 -3.26 -1.52 11.01
CA VAL A 154 -3.02 -1.09 9.63
C VAL A 154 -2.76 -2.32 8.75
N LEU A 155 -1.85 -3.21 9.18
CA LEU A 155 -1.54 -4.46 8.49
C LEU A 155 -2.80 -5.31 8.26
N ALA A 156 -3.57 -5.54 9.32
CA ALA A 156 -4.80 -6.33 9.26
C ALA A 156 -5.82 -5.73 8.27
N GLY A 157 -6.00 -4.41 8.30
CA GLY A 157 -6.89 -3.72 7.36
C GLY A 157 -6.44 -3.88 5.91
N GLN A 158 -5.13 -3.78 5.62
CA GLN A 158 -4.59 -3.94 4.26
C GLN A 158 -4.79 -5.37 3.74
N GLY A 159 -4.70 -6.38 4.60
CA GLY A 159 -4.90 -7.78 4.26
C GLY A 159 -6.28 -8.09 3.69
N THR A 160 -7.28 -7.24 3.99
CA THR A 160 -8.64 -7.41 3.46
C THR A 160 -8.71 -7.33 1.93
N ALA A 161 -7.75 -6.67 1.27
CA ALA A 161 -7.70 -6.60 -0.18
C ALA A 161 -7.44 -7.99 -0.81
N ALA A 162 -6.47 -8.74 -0.28
CA ALA A 162 -6.22 -10.11 -0.73
C ALA A 162 -7.35 -11.06 -0.31
N LYS A 163 -7.90 -10.90 0.91
CA LYS A 163 -9.07 -11.68 1.33
C LYS A 163 -10.21 -11.57 0.33
N GLU A 164 -10.58 -10.34 -0.08
CA GLU A 164 -11.64 -10.11 -1.07
C GLU A 164 -11.31 -10.73 -2.43
N LEU A 165 -10.05 -10.64 -2.89
CA LEU A 165 -9.61 -11.23 -4.15
C LEU A 165 -9.81 -12.75 -4.14
N PHE A 166 -9.27 -13.43 -3.12
CA PHE A 166 -9.34 -14.89 -3.04
C PHE A 166 -10.76 -15.41 -2.80
N GLU A 167 -11.61 -14.67 -2.11
CA GLU A 167 -13.04 -15.00 -1.97
C GLU A 167 -13.78 -14.89 -3.31
N GLU A 168 -13.38 -13.97 -4.20
CA GLU A 168 -14.06 -13.73 -5.46
C GLU A 168 -13.62 -14.70 -6.57
N VAL A 169 -12.31 -14.95 -6.67
CA VAL A 169 -11.76 -15.76 -7.77
C VAL A 169 -11.33 -17.18 -7.35
N GLY A 170 -11.33 -17.48 -6.06
CA GLY A 170 -10.80 -18.75 -5.53
C GLY A 170 -9.27 -18.77 -5.47
N PRO A 171 -8.68 -19.97 -5.25
CA PRO A 171 -7.23 -20.11 -5.11
C PRO A 171 -6.46 -19.65 -6.35
N LEU A 172 -5.32 -19.00 -6.13
CA LEU A 172 -4.36 -18.57 -7.13
C LEU A 172 -3.04 -19.31 -6.96
N ASP A 173 -2.27 -19.45 -8.04
CA ASP A 173 -0.93 -20.07 -8.03
C ASP A 173 0.15 -19.07 -7.62
N ALA A 174 -0.04 -17.78 -7.99
CA ALA A 174 0.90 -16.71 -7.68
C ALA A 174 0.18 -15.40 -7.36
N PHE A 175 0.76 -14.59 -6.50
CA PHE A 175 0.24 -13.26 -6.14
C PHE A 175 1.38 -12.25 -6.09
N PHE A 176 1.17 -11.07 -6.69
CA PHE A 176 2.13 -9.98 -6.75
C PHE A 176 1.55 -8.72 -6.12
N ALA A 177 2.27 -8.12 -5.20
CA ALA A 177 1.90 -6.84 -4.58
C ALA A 177 3.09 -5.89 -4.48
N PRO A 178 2.85 -4.56 -4.63
CA PRO A 178 3.86 -3.55 -4.36
C PRO A 178 4.38 -3.64 -2.92
N LEU A 179 5.68 -3.44 -2.76
CA LEU A 179 6.37 -3.40 -1.48
C LEU A 179 7.05 -2.04 -1.29
N GLY A 180 6.71 -1.38 -0.20
CA GLY A 180 7.49 -0.33 0.44
C GLY A 180 7.82 -0.81 1.85
N GLY A 181 7.35 -0.15 2.91
CA GLY A 181 7.60 -0.59 4.30
C GLY A 181 6.94 -1.91 4.73
N GLY A 182 6.24 -2.60 3.84
CA GLY A 182 5.76 -3.97 4.02
C GLY A 182 4.31 -4.13 4.52
N GLY A 183 3.60 -3.05 4.86
CA GLY A 183 2.27 -3.15 5.47
C GLY A 183 1.22 -3.85 4.60
N LEU A 184 1.18 -3.53 3.30
CA LEU A 184 0.26 -4.18 2.36
C LEU A 184 0.62 -5.65 2.16
N LEU A 185 1.87 -5.92 1.81
CA LEU A 185 2.35 -7.27 1.51
C LEU A 185 2.18 -8.21 2.71
N SER A 186 2.54 -7.76 3.93
CA SER A 186 2.38 -8.55 5.16
C SER A 186 0.91 -8.88 5.43
N GLY A 187 0.03 -7.89 5.35
CA GLY A 187 -1.41 -8.11 5.55
C GLY A 187 -2.00 -9.07 4.51
N CYS A 188 -1.66 -8.87 3.22
CA CYS A 188 -2.08 -9.77 2.15
C CYS A 188 -1.55 -11.19 2.36
N ALA A 189 -0.29 -11.35 2.76
CA ALA A 189 0.33 -12.64 2.98
C ALA A 189 -0.35 -13.44 4.10
N LEU A 190 -0.81 -12.78 5.18
CA LEU A 190 -1.60 -13.43 6.23
C LEU A 190 -2.89 -14.04 5.66
N ALA A 191 -3.61 -13.28 4.83
CA ALA A 191 -4.84 -13.78 4.22
C ALA A 191 -4.57 -14.91 3.22
N ILE A 192 -3.55 -14.78 2.38
CA ILE A 192 -3.23 -15.76 1.34
C ILE A 192 -2.78 -17.08 1.96
N ARG A 193 -1.90 -17.06 2.96
CA ARG A 193 -1.44 -18.29 3.63
C ARG A 193 -2.57 -19.06 4.31
N ALA A 194 -3.61 -18.36 4.78
CA ALA A 194 -4.79 -19.02 5.34
C ALA A 194 -5.73 -19.59 4.27
N LEU A 195 -5.93 -18.86 3.15
CA LEU A 195 -6.91 -19.20 2.12
C LEU A 195 -6.35 -20.11 1.01
N ALA A 196 -5.08 -19.97 0.68
CA ALA A 196 -4.38 -20.71 -0.38
C ALA A 196 -2.90 -20.90 0.00
N PRO A 197 -2.56 -21.82 0.91
CA PRO A 197 -1.20 -22.00 1.43
C PRO A 197 -0.14 -22.29 0.36
N ALA A 198 -0.54 -22.88 -0.77
CA ALA A 198 0.35 -23.21 -1.90
C ALA A 198 0.62 -22.02 -2.84
N CYS A 199 -0.10 -20.92 -2.72
CA CYS A 199 0.09 -19.74 -3.55
C CYS A 199 1.48 -19.12 -3.32
N ARG A 200 2.23 -18.88 -4.40
CA ARG A 200 3.52 -18.16 -4.34
C ARG A 200 3.25 -16.67 -4.16
N ILE A 201 3.86 -16.04 -3.15
CA ILE A 201 3.65 -14.63 -2.80
C ILE A 201 4.92 -13.84 -3.09
N TYR A 202 4.79 -12.83 -3.95
CA TYR A 202 5.89 -11.96 -4.36
C TYR A 202 5.64 -10.52 -3.94
N GLY A 203 6.59 -9.95 -3.18
CA GLY A 203 6.71 -8.50 -3.02
C GLY A 203 7.44 -7.91 -4.21
N VAL A 204 7.10 -6.67 -4.61
CA VAL A 204 7.79 -6.02 -5.72
C VAL A 204 8.16 -4.60 -5.35
N GLU A 205 9.45 -4.28 -5.43
CA GLU A 205 10.07 -2.99 -5.14
C GLU A 205 10.59 -2.32 -6.42
N PRO A 206 10.79 -0.98 -6.42
CA PRO A 206 11.60 -0.36 -7.46
C PRO A 206 13.07 -0.80 -7.33
N GLU A 207 13.77 -0.96 -8.45
CA GLU A 207 15.21 -1.33 -8.46
C GLU A 207 16.07 -0.38 -7.61
N ALA A 208 15.75 0.92 -7.61
CA ALA A 208 16.44 1.92 -6.83
C ALA A 208 16.25 1.78 -5.31
N GLY A 209 15.24 1.03 -4.87
CA GLY A 209 14.86 0.87 -3.46
C GLY A 209 14.62 -0.58 -3.10
N ASN A 210 15.66 -1.41 -3.16
CA ASN A 210 15.59 -2.85 -2.93
C ASN A 210 15.93 -3.27 -1.49
N ASP A 211 15.59 -2.45 -0.52
CA ASP A 211 15.87 -2.72 0.89
C ASP A 211 15.16 -3.97 1.43
N GLY A 212 13.93 -4.20 1.03
CA GLY A 212 13.15 -5.38 1.41
C GLY A 212 13.72 -6.67 0.80
N GLN A 213 14.13 -6.65 -0.47
CA GLN A 213 14.79 -7.79 -1.11
C GLN A 213 16.10 -8.15 -0.39
N ARG A 214 16.90 -7.14 -0.08
CA ARG A 214 18.15 -7.30 0.66
C ARG A 214 17.89 -7.78 2.08
N SER A 215 16.85 -7.26 2.74
CA SER A 215 16.45 -7.69 4.09
C SER A 215 16.04 -9.15 4.10
N LEU A 216 15.21 -9.58 3.15
CA LEU A 216 14.77 -10.97 3.06
C LEU A 216 15.96 -11.93 2.85
N ARG A 217 16.88 -11.56 1.96
CA ARG A 217 18.07 -12.38 1.65
C ARG A 217 19.09 -12.43 2.78
N SER A 218 19.28 -11.32 3.52
CA SER A 218 20.23 -11.26 4.63
C SER A 218 19.69 -11.79 5.96
N GLY A 219 18.36 -11.89 6.09
CA GLY A 219 17.70 -12.26 7.33
C GLY A 219 17.65 -11.13 8.38
N ALA A 220 17.99 -9.89 8.01
CA ALA A 220 17.98 -8.72 8.88
C ALA A 220 17.48 -7.48 8.12
N ILE A 221 16.84 -6.55 8.84
CA ILE A 221 16.36 -5.29 8.22
C ILE A 221 17.55 -4.48 7.70
N VAL A 222 17.55 -4.22 6.40
CA VAL A 222 18.53 -3.36 5.72
C VAL A 222 17.96 -1.96 5.60
N HIS A 223 18.78 -0.95 5.91
CA HIS A 223 18.46 0.46 5.73
C HIS A 223 19.18 1.00 4.51
N ILE A 224 18.47 1.82 3.72
CA ILE A 224 19.00 2.52 2.55
C ILE A 224 18.67 4.01 2.62
N ASP A 225 19.32 4.82 1.81
CA ASP A 225 18.89 6.19 1.58
C ASP A 225 17.56 6.23 0.81
N THR A 226 16.85 7.35 0.85
CA THR A 226 15.60 7.50 0.11
C THR A 226 15.81 7.24 -1.38
N PRO A 227 15.18 6.21 -1.97
CA PRO A 227 15.42 5.84 -3.35
C PRO A 227 14.83 6.86 -4.32
N GLN A 228 15.54 7.10 -5.42
CA GLN A 228 15.09 7.94 -6.52
C GLN A 228 14.35 7.06 -7.54
N THR A 229 13.04 7.10 -7.53
CA THR A 229 12.16 6.31 -8.40
C THR A 229 10.84 7.02 -8.65
N LEU A 230 10.15 6.67 -9.73
CA LEU A 230 8.78 7.09 -10.01
C LEU A 230 7.76 6.48 -9.02
N ALA A 231 8.08 5.35 -8.40
CA ALA A 231 7.24 4.65 -7.44
C ALA A 231 7.22 5.35 -6.06
N ASP A 232 6.66 6.55 -5.97
CA ASP A 232 6.67 7.39 -4.76
C ASP A 232 6.02 6.72 -3.53
N GLY A 233 5.06 5.82 -3.73
CA GLY A 233 4.46 5.01 -2.65
C GLY A 233 5.38 3.93 -2.08
N ALA A 234 6.51 3.64 -2.74
CA ALA A 234 7.53 2.67 -2.33
C ALA A 234 8.90 3.31 -2.02
N GLN A 235 8.95 4.65 -1.85
CA GLN A 235 10.16 5.36 -1.42
C GLN A 235 10.38 5.24 0.10
N THR A 236 10.40 4.01 0.60
CA THR A 236 10.74 3.68 1.99
C THR A 236 12.23 3.36 2.10
N GLN A 237 12.77 3.49 3.31
CA GLN A 237 14.19 3.29 3.58
C GLN A 237 14.47 1.96 4.26
N HIS A 238 13.42 1.29 4.77
CA HIS A 238 13.50 0.00 5.43
C HIS A 238 12.11 -0.60 5.66
N LEU A 239 12.06 -1.90 5.88
CA LEU A 239 10.88 -2.61 6.37
C LEU A 239 10.58 -2.28 7.84
N GLY A 240 9.34 -2.44 8.26
CA GLY A 240 8.95 -2.27 9.66
C GLY A 240 9.36 -3.44 10.56
N ASN A 241 9.36 -3.20 11.86
CA ASN A 241 9.67 -4.23 12.87
C ASN A 241 8.58 -5.31 12.96
N LEU A 242 7.32 -4.98 12.64
CA LEU A 242 6.22 -5.93 12.55
C LEU A 242 6.13 -6.55 11.16
N THR A 243 6.42 -5.78 10.11
CA THR A 243 6.27 -6.24 8.73
C THR A 243 7.36 -7.23 8.34
N PHE A 244 8.61 -7.02 8.76
CA PHE A 244 9.73 -7.87 8.38
C PHE A 244 9.55 -9.34 8.81
N PRO A 245 9.26 -9.67 10.08
CA PRO A 245 9.06 -11.06 10.48
C PRO A 245 7.86 -11.72 9.79
N LEU A 246 6.81 -10.95 9.45
CA LEU A 246 5.68 -11.47 8.68
C LEU A 246 6.06 -11.78 7.23
N ILE A 247 6.84 -10.90 6.60
CA ILE A 247 7.38 -11.12 5.25
C ILE A 247 8.31 -12.34 5.24
N GLN A 248 9.24 -12.41 6.17
CA GLN A 248 10.19 -13.53 6.30
C GLN A 248 9.48 -14.91 6.42
N ARG A 249 8.35 -14.92 7.12
CA ARG A 249 7.58 -16.16 7.35
C ARG A 249 6.69 -16.55 6.17
N ASN A 250 6.14 -15.56 5.46
CA ASN A 250 4.99 -15.77 4.58
C ASN A 250 5.24 -15.46 3.11
N VAL A 251 6.29 -14.71 2.76
CA VAL A 251 6.58 -14.26 1.39
C VAL A 251 7.64 -15.15 0.78
N ASP A 252 7.45 -15.58 -0.47
CA ASP A 252 8.36 -16.51 -1.15
C ASP A 252 9.58 -15.80 -1.71
N ASP A 253 9.41 -14.60 -2.28
CA ASP A 253 10.52 -13.78 -2.80
C ASP A 253 10.11 -12.30 -2.92
N ILE A 254 11.12 -11.43 -3.03
CA ILE A 254 10.95 -10.02 -3.33
C ILE A 254 11.70 -9.73 -4.62
N LEU A 255 10.96 -9.21 -5.61
CA LEU A 255 11.43 -8.88 -6.94
C LEU A 255 11.60 -7.37 -7.07
N THR A 256 12.33 -6.95 -8.10
CA THR A 256 12.49 -5.52 -8.41
C THR A 256 12.01 -5.22 -9.82
N ALA A 257 11.57 -3.97 -10.04
CA ALA A 257 11.18 -3.47 -11.34
C ALA A 257 11.77 -2.08 -11.59
N SER A 258 12.15 -1.81 -12.82
CA SER A 258 12.67 -0.52 -13.26
C SER A 258 11.54 0.50 -13.48
N ASP A 259 11.84 1.80 -13.39
CA ASP A 259 10.89 2.87 -13.67
C ASP A 259 10.33 2.78 -15.12
N ALA A 260 11.11 2.31 -16.09
CA ALA A 260 10.65 2.09 -17.46
C ALA A 260 9.55 1.04 -17.53
N GLU A 261 9.70 -0.09 -16.83
CA GLU A 261 8.67 -1.15 -16.75
C GLU A 261 7.41 -0.65 -16.05
N LEU A 262 7.52 0.26 -15.08
CA LEU A 262 6.35 0.88 -14.44
C LEU A 262 5.58 1.75 -15.43
N VAL A 263 6.26 2.55 -16.24
CA VAL A 263 5.65 3.37 -17.29
C VAL A 263 4.96 2.49 -18.34
N ASP A 264 5.57 1.39 -18.75
CA ASP A 264 4.95 0.42 -19.65
C ASP A 264 3.69 -0.23 -19.06
N GLY A 265 3.73 -0.53 -17.76
CA GLY A 265 2.55 -0.98 -17.01
C GLY A 265 1.43 0.06 -17.01
N MET A 266 1.77 1.34 -16.74
CA MET A 266 0.81 2.44 -16.79
C MET A 266 0.16 2.58 -18.19
N ARG A 267 0.97 2.52 -19.27
CA ARG A 267 0.47 2.56 -20.65
C ARG A 267 -0.50 1.41 -20.93
N PHE A 268 -0.13 0.20 -20.53
CA PHE A 268 -0.98 -0.98 -20.72
C PHE A 268 -2.32 -0.82 -20.00
N LEU A 269 -2.30 -0.48 -18.71
CA LEU A 269 -3.50 -0.34 -17.89
C LEU A 269 -4.43 0.77 -18.41
N ALA A 270 -3.88 1.92 -18.78
CA ALA A 270 -4.64 3.02 -19.36
C ALA A 270 -5.21 2.66 -20.75
N ALA A 271 -4.37 2.17 -21.65
CA ALA A 271 -4.76 1.96 -23.04
C ALA A 271 -5.67 0.74 -23.23
N ARG A 272 -5.44 -0.36 -22.50
CA ARG A 272 -6.17 -1.62 -22.66
C ARG A 272 -7.31 -1.80 -21.68
N MET A 273 -7.12 -1.41 -20.41
CA MET A 273 -8.09 -1.63 -19.34
C MET A 273 -8.86 -0.38 -18.93
N LYS A 274 -8.46 0.82 -19.42
CA LYS A 274 -9.06 2.11 -19.07
C LYS A 274 -8.93 2.43 -17.57
N LEU A 275 -7.85 1.95 -16.96
CA LEU A 275 -7.53 2.16 -15.56
C LEU A 275 -6.41 3.19 -15.42
N LEU A 276 -6.66 4.20 -14.61
CA LEU A 276 -5.63 5.14 -14.16
C LEU A 276 -4.97 4.56 -12.91
N VAL A 277 -3.68 4.23 -13.03
CA VAL A 277 -2.87 3.62 -11.96
C VAL A 277 -1.58 4.41 -11.80
N GLU A 278 -1.20 4.73 -10.55
CA GLU A 278 0.07 5.39 -10.24
C GLU A 278 1.26 4.44 -10.46
N PRO A 279 2.50 4.96 -10.67
CA PRO A 279 3.66 4.12 -10.94
C PRO A 279 3.85 2.98 -9.93
N THR A 280 3.73 3.26 -8.63
CA THR A 280 3.82 2.24 -7.57
C THR A 280 2.83 1.10 -7.76
N GLY A 281 1.62 1.40 -8.24
CA GLY A 281 0.58 0.39 -8.51
C GLY A 281 0.92 -0.56 -9.65
N CYS A 282 1.89 -0.23 -10.50
CA CYS A 282 2.32 -1.03 -11.64
C CYS A 282 3.42 -2.05 -11.31
N LEU A 283 4.05 -1.99 -10.12
CA LEU A 283 5.14 -2.88 -9.71
C LEU A 283 4.80 -4.37 -9.89
N GLY A 284 3.61 -4.80 -9.44
CA GLY A 284 3.19 -6.19 -9.55
C GLY A 284 3.04 -6.67 -11.01
N LEU A 285 2.55 -5.81 -11.91
CA LEU A 285 2.44 -6.14 -13.34
C LEU A 285 3.82 -6.25 -13.99
N ALA A 286 4.74 -5.34 -13.67
CA ALA A 286 6.11 -5.37 -14.18
C ALA A 286 6.81 -6.69 -13.82
N ALA A 287 6.75 -7.08 -12.54
CA ALA A 287 7.36 -8.33 -12.09
C ALA A 287 6.68 -9.59 -12.67
N ALA A 288 5.36 -9.58 -12.83
CA ALA A 288 4.65 -10.68 -13.49
C ALA A 288 5.12 -10.87 -14.95
N ARG A 289 5.37 -9.79 -15.67
CA ARG A 289 5.94 -9.84 -17.04
C ARG A 289 7.35 -10.43 -17.07
N GLN A 290 8.21 -10.07 -16.12
CA GLN A 290 9.56 -10.65 -15.98
C GLN A 290 9.51 -12.17 -15.71
N ARG A 291 8.45 -12.67 -15.04
CA ARG A 291 8.28 -14.08 -14.71
C ARG A 291 7.36 -14.84 -15.67
N LYS A 292 7.10 -14.31 -16.85
CA LYS A 292 6.16 -14.85 -17.84
C LYS A 292 6.26 -16.38 -18.03
N ASP A 293 7.48 -16.90 -18.19
CA ASP A 293 7.67 -18.33 -18.48
C ASP A 293 7.28 -19.23 -17.29
N GLU A 294 7.47 -18.74 -16.06
CA GLU A 294 7.09 -19.46 -14.83
C GLU A 294 5.57 -19.42 -14.58
N LEU A 295 4.89 -18.41 -15.13
CA LEU A 295 3.46 -18.17 -14.92
C LEU A 295 2.58 -18.87 -15.96
N ARG A 296 3.14 -19.47 -17.02
CA ARG A 296 2.39 -20.15 -18.06
C ARG A 296 1.45 -21.23 -17.52
N GLY A 297 0.16 -21.13 -17.86
CA GLY A 297 -0.90 -22.02 -17.41
C GLY A 297 -1.32 -21.80 -15.94
N LYS A 298 -0.87 -20.72 -15.31
CA LYS A 298 -1.15 -20.40 -13.90
C LYS A 298 -2.27 -19.38 -13.75
N ARG A 299 -2.88 -19.36 -12.57
CA ARG A 299 -3.82 -18.35 -12.11
C ARG A 299 -3.06 -17.34 -11.25
N VAL A 300 -3.03 -16.07 -11.67
CA VAL A 300 -2.14 -15.04 -11.13
C VAL A 300 -2.94 -13.85 -10.62
N GLY A 301 -2.74 -13.48 -9.36
CA GLY A 301 -3.29 -12.27 -8.76
C GLY A 301 -2.27 -11.12 -8.80
N ILE A 302 -2.69 -9.93 -9.23
CA ILE A 302 -1.88 -8.71 -9.19
C ILE A 302 -2.67 -7.62 -8.49
N LEU A 303 -2.08 -7.00 -7.46
CA LEU A 303 -2.71 -5.91 -6.73
C LEU A 303 -2.26 -4.56 -7.28
N LEU A 304 -3.21 -3.77 -7.83
CA LEU A 304 -3.01 -2.39 -8.25
C LEU A 304 -3.24 -1.47 -7.05
N SER A 305 -2.18 -1.02 -6.41
CA SER A 305 -2.25 -0.44 -5.05
C SER A 305 -2.89 0.94 -4.96
N GLY A 306 -2.86 1.74 -6.05
CA GLY A 306 -3.44 3.08 -6.09
C GLY A 306 -3.41 3.72 -7.47
N GLY A 307 -4.14 4.84 -7.59
CA GLY A 307 -4.24 5.63 -8.82
C GLY A 307 -3.99 7.12 -8.61
N ASN A 308 -3.42 7.54 -7.48
CA ASN A 308 -3.23 8.94 -7.12
C ASN A 308 -2.00 9.55 -7.81
N VAL A 309 -2.11 9.80 -9.08
CA VAL A 309 -1.11 10.48 -9.90
C VAL A 309 -1.71 11.76 -10.49
N ASP A 310 -0.93 12.84 -10.51
CA ASP A 310 -1.32 14.06 -11.18
C ASP A 310 -1.50 13.80 -12.69
N LEU A 311 -2.59 14.31 -13.29
CA LEU A 311 -2.93 14.03 -14.68
C LEU A 311 -1.89 14.57 -15.67
N ALA A 312 -1.33 15.75 -15.41
CA ALA A 312 -0.29 16.30 -16.29
C ALA A 312 0.98 15.46 -16.21
N ARG A 313 1.38 15.04 -15.00
CA ARG A 313 2.49 14.10 -14.80
C ARG A 313 2.21 12.74 -15.44
N PHE A 314 0.98 12.21 -15.29
CA PHE A 314 0.58 10.96 -15.93
C PHE A 314 0.73 11.04 -17.46
N CYS A 315 0.20 12.11 -18.08
CA CYS A 315 0.33 12.32 -19.52
C CYS A 315 1.80 12.46 -19.96
N ALA A 316 2.61 13.20 -19.21
CA ALA A 316 4.04 13.36 -19.50
C ALA A 316 4.80 12.02 -19.45
N LEU A 317 4.51 11.16 -18.46
CA LEU A 317 5.11 9.82 -18.35
C LEU A 317 4.70 8.90 -19.51
N LEU A 318 3.48 9.02 -20.01
CA LEU A 318 3.00 8.22 -21.12
C LEU A 318 3.45 8.74 -22.50
N GLY A 319 3.70 10.04 -22.64
CA GLY A 319 4.03 10.70 -23.91
C GLY A 319 5.52 10.76 -24.22
N GLY A 320 6.38 10.37 -23.27
CA GLY A 320 7.84 10.33 -23.43
C GLY A 320 8.35 9.11 -24.17
#